data_6f878ec6a6f08c6d0a47a005971df00f
#
_entry.id   6f878ec6a6f08c6d0a47a005971df00f
#
_cell.length_a   1.000
_cell.length_b   1.000
_cell.length_c   1.000
_cell.angle_alpha   90.00
_cell.angle_beta   90.00
_cell.angle_gamma   90.00
#
_symmetry.space_group_name_H-M   'P 1'
#
loop_
_entity.id
_entity.type
_entity.pdbx_description
1 polymer ?
#
loop_
_entity_poly.entity_id
_entity_poly.type
_entity_poly.pdbx_seq_one_letter_code
_entity_poly.pdbx_strand_id
1 'polypeptide(L)'
;TMLALDISRRLEKNKLNYSALEALIHRLAVGSFGLRADRLKSYIGIIDKKQNIEIIKKIIVDLAFEEKKKITFHEFNRKISKEIFGIVLTAHPTFGMTYNMMLELAKLATSKNNNKNLTDKELKGIVKEVFKTEQRPEKKITLDFEHGLSMSALKFLQASLRTFYEVIIDVSKKLFPDDYHRITPQIFRLHTWVGYDVDGRGDIFWNDSFSKRLKVKVEQLEIYQQKVKKIIKLNKDKGCEIELSQIRNIITNALKTNS
;
A
#
# COMPACT_ATOMS: atom_id res chain seq x y z
N THR A 1 31.99 -7.66 8.13
CA THR A 1 32.85 -6.92 9.11
C THR A 1 34.31 -6.85 8.64
N MET A 2 34.93 -7.96 8.21
CA MET A 2 36.30 -7.95 7.69
C MET A 2 36.50 -7.05 6.47
N LEU A 3 35.57 -7.10 5.51
CA LEU A 3 35.60 -6.24 4.32
C LEU A 3 35.49 -4.75 4.69
N ALA A 4 34.62 -4.39 5.62
CA ALA A 4 34.48 -3.00 6.07
C ALA A 4 35.78 -2.46 6.71
N LEU A 5 36.45 -3.28 7.54
CA LEU A 5 37.73 -2.93 8.14
C LEU A 5 38.85 -2.79 7.11
N ASP A 6 38.88 -3.64 6.09
CA ASP A 6 39.86 -3.54 5.00
C ASP A 6 39.63 -2.26 4.17
N ILE A 7 38.39 -1.95 3.85
CA ILE A 7 38.02 -0.70 3.16
C ILE A 7 38.43 0.53 3.98
N SER A 8 38.12 0.56 5.30
CA SER A 8 38.50 1.65 6.18
C SER A 8 40.00 1.88 6.19
N ARG A 9 40.77 0.81 6.39
CA ARG A 9 42.24 0.87 6.36
C ARG A 9 42.83 1.34 5.03
N ARG A 10 42.20 0.97 3.91
CA ARG A 10 42.65 1.42 2.58
C ARG A 10 42.33 2.89 2.33
N LEU A 11 41.18 3.38 2.82
CA LEU A 11 40.82 4.79 2.77
C LEU A 11 41.79 5.62 3.62
N GLU A 12 42.06 5.22 4.89
CA GLU A 12 42.99 5.89 5.78
C GLU A 12 44.42 5.96 5.21
N LYS A 13 44.85 4.92 4.49
CA LYS A 13 46.15 4.87 3.83
C LYS A 13 46.18 5.49 2.41
N ASN A 14 45.14 6.18 1.99
CA ASN A 14 44.97 6.72 0.63
C ASN A 14 45.16 5.69 -0.48
N LYS A 15 44.97 4.38 -0.20
CA LYS A 15 45.03 3.30 -1.18
C LYS A 15 43.70 3.04 -1.87
N LEU A 16 42.62 3.66 -1.41
CA LEU A 16 41.28 3.65 -2.00
C LEU A 16 40.75 5.07 -1.95
N ASN A 17 40.28 5.61 -3.07
CA ASN A 17 39.59 6.89 -3.11
C ASN A 17 38.07 6.70 -3.08
N TYR A 18 37.34 7.78 -2.81
CA TYR A 18 35.86 7.75 -2.71
C TYR A 18 35.20 7.26 -4.00
N SER A 19 35.71 7.66 -5.17
CA SER A 19 35.16 7.22 -6.46
C SER A 19 35.30 5.70 -6.67
N ALA A 20 36.43 5.13 -6.27
CA ALA A 20 36.61 3.66 -6.31
C ALA A 20 35.72 2.93 -5.30
N LEU A 21 35.46 3.55 -4.14
CA LEU A 21 34.50 3.03 -3.16
C LEU A 21 33.06 3.05 -3.69
N GLU A 22 32.66 4.17 -4.31
CA GLU A 22 31.32 4.27 -4.96
C GLU A 22 31.15 3.23 -6.06
N ALA A 23 32.17 3.03 -6.91
CA ALA A 23 32.14 2.01 -7.94
C ALA A 23 32.02 0.58 -7.36
N LEU A 24 32.70 0.31 -6.25
CA LEU A 24 32.58 -0.98 -5.54
C LEU A 24 31.17 -1.18 -4.98
N ILE A 25 30.61 -0.17 -4.29
CA ILE A 25 29.24 -0.20 -3.76
C ILE A 25 28.24 -0.44 -4.89
N HIS A 26 28.40 0.28 -6.00
CA HIS A 26 27.54 0.12 -7.19
C HIS A 26 27.57 -1.32 -7.73
N ARG A 27 28.76 -1.90 -7.91
CA ARG A 27 28.91 -3.29 -8.37
C ARG A 27 28.26 -4.30 -7.43
N LEU A 28 28.46 -4.15 -6.11
CA LEU A 28 27.85 -5.01 -5.10
C LEU A 28 26.32 -4.88 -5.10
N ALA A 29 25.81 -3.67 -5.22
CA ALA A 29 24.36 -3.40 -5.26
C ALA A 29 23.71 -3.99 -6.51
N VAL A 30 24.33 -3.83 -7.69
CA VAL A 30 23.86 -4.42 -8.96
C VAL A 30 23.92 -5.96 -8.88
N GLY A 31 25.03 -6.52 -8.40
CA GLY A 31 25.19 -7.98 -8.24
C GLY A 31 24.17 -8.60 -7.27
N SER A 32 23.79 -7.86 -6.23
CA SER A 32 22.78 -8.32 -5.25
C SER A 32 21.33 -8.07 -5.64
N PHE A 33 21.07 -7.38 -6.77
CA PHE A 33 19.70 -6.98 -7.16
C PHE A 33 18.76 -8.18 -7.35
N GLY A 34 19.25 -9.25 -7.98
CA GLY A 34 18.50 -10.50 -8.15
C GLY A 34 18.14 -11.15 -6.81
N LEU A 35 19.10 -11.20 -5.86
CA LEU A 35 18.87 -11.73 -4.51
C LEU A 35 17.86 -10.89 -3.71
N ARG A 36 17.87 -9.55 -3.88
CA ARG A 36 16.87 -8.66 -3.29
C ARG A 36 15.48 -8.93 -3.85
N ALA A 37 15.38 -9.18 -5.16
CA ALA A 37 14.11 -9.55 -5.80
C ALA A 37 13.57 -10.89 -5.28
N ASP A 38 14.43 -11.89 -5.08
CA ASP A 38 14.06 -13.18 -4.51
C ASP A 38 13.57 -13.03 -3.05
N ARG A 39 14.26 -12.22 -2.28
CA ARG A 39 13.83 -11.89 -0.91
C ARG A 39 12.49 -11.13 -0.89
N LEU A 40 12.31 -10.14 -1.75
CA LEU A 40 11.04 -9.41 -1.86
C LEU A 40 9.90 -10.36 -2.28
N LYS A 41 10.16 -11.26 -3.24
CA LYS A 41 9.22 -12.31 -3.64
C LYS A 41 8.71 -13.12 -2.45
N SER A 42 9.57 -13.48 -1.51
CA SER A 42 9.18 -14.28 -0.33
C SER A 42 8.21 -13.55 0.61
N TYR A 43 8.18 -12.22 0.60
CA TYR A 43 7.25 -11.41 1.39
C TYR A 43 5.94 -11.08 0.68
N ILE A 44 5.93 -11.07 -0.66
CA ILE A 44 4.76 -10.64 -1.44
C ILE A 44 3.61 -11.66 -1.35
N GLY A 45 3.90 -12.95 -1.12
CA GLY A 45 2.89 -14.00 -1.09
C GLY A 45 2.29 -14.25 -2.48
N ILE A 46 1.04 -14.68 -2.51
CA ILE A 46 0.31 -15.01 -3.75
C ILE A 46 -0.18 -13.73 -4.42
N ILE A 47 0.22 -13.50 -5.69
CA ILE A 47 -0.17 -12.30 -6.46
C ILE A 47 -1.40 -12.58 -7.35
N ASP A 48 -1.74 -13.85 -7.61
CA ASP A 48 -2.89 -14.18 -8.43
C ASP A 48 -4.19 -13.72 -7.77
N LYS A 49 -4.82 -12.71 -8.38
CA LYS A 49 -6.05 -12.10 -7.86
C LYS A 49 -7.20 -13.11 -7.76
N LYS A 50 -7.32 -14.04 -8.72
CA LYS A 50 -8.41 -15.03 -8.71
C LYS A 50 -8.22 -16.02 -7.58
N GLN A 51 -6.99 -16.53 -7.41
CA GLN A 51 -6.64 -17.43 -6.32
C GLN A 51 -6.85 -16.77 -4.95
N ASN A 52 -6.44 -15.51 -4.78
CA ASN A 52 -6.66 -14.77 -3.55
C ASN A 52 -8.15 -14.58 -3.24
N ILE A 53 -8.98 -14.28 -4.24
CA ILE A 53 -10.43 -14.16 -4.08
C ILE A 53 -11.02 -15.50 -3.61
N GLU A 54 -10.62 -16.63 -4.18
CA GLU A 54 -11.13 -17.95 -3.77
C GLU A 54 -10.68 -18.33 -2.35
N ILE A 55 -9.45 -18.00 -1.96
CA ILE A 55 -8.97 -18.18 -0.59
C ILE A 55 -9.81 -17.35 0.39
N ILE A 56 -10.03 -16.06 0.08
CA ILE A 56 -10.84 -15.16 0.92
C ILE A 56 -12.27 -15.69 1.02
N LYS A 57 -12.90 -16.11 -0.10
CA LYS A 57 -14.24 -16.69 -0.08
C LYS A 57 -14.32 -17.89 0.87
N LYS A 58 -13.34 -18.80 0.78
CA LYS A 58 -13.28 -19.95 1.66
C LYS A 58 -13.21 -19.55 3.12
N ILE A 59 -12.31 -18.62 3.48
CA ILE A 59 -12.17 -18.13 4.85
C ILE A 59 -13.48 -17.53 5.36
N ILE A 60 -14.15 -16.70 4.54
CA ILE A 60 -15.43 -16.06 4.94
C ILE A 60 -16.55 -17.08 5.06
N VAL A 61 -16.58 -18.11 4.21
CA VAL A 61 -17.53 -19.23 4.36
C VAL A 61 -17.25 -19.99 5.66
N ASP A 62 -15.98 -20.33 5.92
CA ASP A 62 -15.60 -21.08 7.13
C ASP A 62 -15.99 -20.29 8.41
N LEU A 63 -15.86 -18.95 8.40
CA LEU A 63 -16.30 -18.08 9.50
C LEU A 63 -17.82 -18.15 9.79
N ALA A 64 -18.62 -18.52 8.80
CA ALA A 64 -20.08 -18.65 8.95
C ALA A 64 -20.52 -20.01 9.50
N PHE A 65 -19.60 -20.92 9.78
CA PHE A 65 -19.90 -22.22 10.34
C PHE A 65 -19.08 -22.51 11.60
N GLU A 66 -19.73 -23.08 12.61
CA GLU A 66 -19.11 -23.65 13.80
C GLU A 66 -19.54 -25.09 13.93
N GLU A 67 -18.62 -26.03 14.11
CA GLU A 67 -18.91 -27.49 14.20
C GLU A 67 -19.83 -28.00 13.07
N LYS A 68 -19.60 -27.49 11.84
CA LYS A 68 -20.41 -27.79 10.63
C LYS A 68 -21.83 -27.22 10.66
N LYS A 69 -22.22 -26.46 11.70
CA LYS A 69 -23.52 -25.79 11.80
C LYS A 69 -23.37 -24.32 11.40
N LYS A 70 -24.27 -23.82 10.57
CA LYS A 70 -24.29 -22.41 10.19
C LYS A 70 -24.69 -21.57 11.39
N ILE A 71 -23.89 -20.55 11.68
CA ILE A 71 -24.15 -19.57 12.74
C ILE A 71 -25.25 -18.59 12.34
N THR A 72 -25.79 -17.85 13.29
CA THR A 72 -26.78 -16.80 13.03
C THR A 72 -26.17 -15.63 12.27
N PHE A 73 -26.99 -14.87 11.54
CA PHE A 73 -26.54 -13.62 10.90
C PHE A 73 -25.91 -12.65 11.90
N HIS A 74 -26.50 -12.54 13.10
CA HIS A 74 -25.98 -11.64 14.14
C HIS A 74 -24.55 -12.00 14.56
N GLU A 75 -24.28 -13.26 14.79
CA GLU A 75 -22.94 -13.77 15.16
C GLU A 75 -21.95 -13.58 14.01
N PHE A 76 -22.36 -13.87 12.78
CA PHE A 76 -21.54 -13.64 11.61
C PHE A 76 -21.20 -12.16 11.43
N ASN A 77 -22.21 -11.27 11.50
CA ASN A 77 -21.99 -9.83 11.38
C ASN A 77 -21.07 -9.31 12.48
N ARG A 78 -21.21 -9.79 13.71
CA ARG A 78 -20.32 -9.44 14.84
C ARG A 78 -18.87 -9.84 14.56
N LYS A 79 -18.62 -10.99 13.94
CA LYS A 79 -17.26 -11.44 13.59
C LYS A 79 -16.62 -10.54 12.51
N ILE A 80 -17.35 -10.19 11.47
CA ILE A 80 -16.81 -9.38 10.35
C ILE A 80 -16.81 -7.87 10.62
N SER A 81 -17.56 -7.40 11.60
CA SER A 81 -17.60 -5.98 12.02
C SER A 81 -16.55 -5.64 13.07
N LYS A 82 -15.78 -6.63 13.54
CA LYS A 82 -14.71 -6.41 14.50
C LYS A 82 -13.43 -6.03 13.79
N GLU A 83 -12.86 -4.87 14.13
CA GLU A 83 -11.52 -4.49 13.68
C GLU A 83 -10.48 -5.46 14.28
N ILE A 84 -9.76 -6.16 13.40
CA ILE A 84 -8.77 -7.17 13.77
C ILE A 84 -7.37 -6.74 13.35
N PHE A 85 -7.24 -6.00 12.24
CA PHE A 85 -5.96 -5.62 11.66
C PHE A 85 -5.85 -4.12 11.47
N GLY A 86 -4.78 -3.52 12.02
CA GLY A 86 -4.32 -2.18 11.70
C GLY A 86 -3.10 -2.25 10.79
N ILE A 87 -3.14 -1.57 9.64
CA ILE A 87 -1.98 -1.40 8.77
C ILE A 87 -1.48 0.01 8.98
N VAL A 88 -0.25 0.16 9.48
CA VAL A 88 0.39 1.45 9.71
C VAL A 88 1.56 1.62 8.74
N LEU A 89 1.49 2.63 7.90
CA LEU A 89 2.60 2.99 7.02
C LEU A 89 3.58 3.89 7.76
N THR A 90 4.85 3.51 7.71
CA THR A 90 5.97 4.27 8.25
C THR A 90 6.95 4.62 7.12
N ALA A 91 7.69 5.70 7.26
CA ALA A 91 8.79 6.03 6.37
C ALA A 91 10.11 5.91 7.11
N HIS A 92 11.03 5.18 6.52
CA HIS A 92 12.41 5.10 6.97
C HIS A 92 13.31 5.60 5.84
N PRO A 93 13.99 6.75 5.99
CA PRO A 93 14.83 7.33 4.94
C PRO A 93 16.09 6.54 4.63
N THR A 94 16.28 5.37 5.23
CA THR A 94 17.39 4.45 5.00
C THR A 94 17.30 3.66 3.68
N PHE A 95 16.47 4.08 2.76
CA PHE A 95 16.36 3.46 1.44
C PHE A 95 17.65 3.68 0.64
N GLY A 96 18.44 2.64 0.52
CA GLY A 96 19.66 2.66 -0.29
C GLY A 96 19.41 2.63 -1.80
N MET A 97 18.19 2.99 -2.27
CA MET A 97 17.87 3.00 -3.70
C MET A 97 16.79 4.03 -4.02
N THR A 98 16.78 4.50 -5.27
CA THR A 98 15.77 5.43 -5.78
C THR A 98 14.42 4.76 -5.95
N TYR A 99 13.34 5.57 -6.03
CA TYR A 99 11.98 5.09 -6.29
C TYR A 99 11.91 4.26 -7.58
N ASN A 100 12.57 4.70 -8.65
CA ASN A 100 12.60 3.95 -9.91
C ASN A 100 13.24 2.58 -9.75
N MET A 101 14.33 2.47 -8.99
CA MET A 101 14.92 1.18 -8.68
C MET A 101 14.02 0.27 -7.86
N MET A 102 13.26 0.82 -6.92
CA MET A 102 12.25 0.05 -6.17
C MET A 102 11.17 -0.49 -7.09
N LEU A 103 10.74 0.27 -8.10
CA LEU A 103 9.78 -0.21 -9.12
C LEU A 103 10.36 -1.35 -9.96
N GLU A 104 11.61 -1.25 -10.42
CA GLU A 104 12.27 -2.33 -11.18
C GLU A 104 12.46 -3.59 -10.32
N LEU A 105 12.80 -3.41 -9.05
CA LEU A 105 12.88 -4.52 -8.09
C LEU A 105 11.52 -5.20 -7.90
N ALA A 106 10.45 -4.42 -7.76
CA ALA A 106 9.09 -4.94 -7.63
C ALA A 106 8.65 -5.69 -8.90
N LYS A 107 8.92 -5.16 -10.09
CA LYS A 107 8.65 -5.86 -11.36
C LYS A 107 9.36 -7.22 -11.43
N LEU A 108 10.65 -7.27 -11.07
CA LEU A 108 11.41 -8.51 -11.08
C LEU A 108 10.87 -9.51 -10.03
N ALA A 109 10.57 -9.05 -8.82
CA ALA A 109 10.02 -9.90 -7.76
C ALA A 109 8.65 -10.45 -8.13
N THR A 110 7.76 -9.63 -8.70
CA THR A 110 6.40 -10.04 -9.09
C THR A 110 6.40 -10.99 -10.28
N SER A 111 7.29 -10.81 -11.25
CA SER A 111 7.43 -11.74 -12.38
C SER A 111 7.85 -13.14 -11.92
N LYS A 112 8.81 -13.21 -11.00
CA LYS A 112 9.26 -14.48 -10.41
C LYS A 112 8.15 -15.19 -9.61
N ASN A 113 7.21 -14.45 -9.03
CA ASN A 113 6.13 -15.02 -8.23
C ASN A 113 4.97 -15.57 -9.10
N ASN A 114 4.71 -14.96 -10.24
CA ASN A 114 3.64 -15.37 -11.16
C ASN A 114 4.07 -16.48 -12.14
N ASN A 115 5.29 -17.04 -12.01
CA ASN A 115 5.90 -17.91 -13.02
C ASN A 115 5.85 -17.30 -14.44
N LYS A 116 5.64 -15.99 -14.53
CA LYS A 116 5.77 -15.22 -15.76
C LYS A 116 7.24 -14.90 -15.94
N ASN A 117 7.92 -15.70 -16.70
CA ASN A 117 9.27 -15.39 -17.10
C ASN A 117 9.25 -14.06 -17.86
N LEU A 118 10.04 -13.10 -17.38
CA LEU A 118 10.32 -11.89 -18.13
C LEU A 118 11.00 -12.31 -19.44
N THR A 119 10.64 -11.66 -20.52
CA THR A 119 11.37 -11.83 -21.78
C THR A 119 12.81 -11.35 -21.61
N ASP A 120 13.73 -11.88 -22.40
CA ASP A 120 15.14 -11.44 -22.38
C ASP A 120 15.28 -9.93 -22.61
N LYS A 121 14.37 -9.34 -23.39
CA LYS A 121 14.33 -7.89 -23.63
C LYS A 121 13.96 -7.11 -22.35
N GLU A 122 12.98 -7.58 -21.60
CA GLU A 122 12.57 -6.95 -20.33
C GLU A 122 13.66 -7.10 -19.28
N LEU A 123 14.26 -8.29 -19.15
CA LEU A 123 15.39 -8.53 -18.25
C LEU A 123 16.59 -7.64 -18.58
N LYS A 124 16.97 -7.56 -19.84
CA LYS A 124 18.04 -6.65 -20.29
C LYS A 124 17.69 -5.18 -20.01
N GLY A 125 16.41 -4.80 -20.15
CA GLY A 125 15.92 -3.47 -19.80
C GLY A 125 16.11 -3.15 -18.30
N ILE A 126 15.69 -4.04 -17.43
CA ILE A 126 15.85 -3.92 -15.97
C ILE A 126 17.33 -3.82 -15.59
N VAL A 127 18.17 -4.73 -16.10
CA VAL A 127 19.62 -4.72 -15.83
C VAL A 127 20.26 -3.43 -16.28
N LYS A 128 19.91 -2.93 -17.47
CA LYS A 128 20.42 -1.66 -18.00
C LYS A 128 20.01 -0.47 -17.13
N GLU A 129 18.78 -0.44 -16.64
CA GLU A 129 18.29 0.62 -15.76
C GLU A 129 18.97 0.58 -14.39
N VAL A 130 19.07 -0.61 -13.79
CA VAL A 130 19.79 -0.83 -12.52
C VAL A 130 21.28 -0.40 -12.63
N PHE A 131 21.91 -0.68 -13.78
CA PHE A 131 23.32 -0.31 -14.02
C PHE A 131 23.52 1.18 -14.17
N LYS A 132 22.54 1.89 -14.72
CA LYS A 132 22.60 3.34 -14.94
C LYS A 132 22.24 4.15 -13.70
N THR A 133 21.42 3.58 -12.82
CA THR A 133 20.89 4.29 -11.66
C THR A 133 21.89 4.24 -10.51
N GLU A 134 22.18 5.38 -9.92
CA GLU A 134 23.01 5.46 -8.73
C GLU A 134 22.38 4.68 -7.57
N GLN A 135 23.19 3.89 -6.87
CA GLN A 135 22.77 3.08 -5.73
C GLN A 135 22.75 3.92 -4.45
N ARG A 136 21.96 4.97 -4.46
CA ARG A 136 21.79 5.89 -3.34
C ARG A 136 20.32 6.31 -3.22
N PRO A 137 19.89 6.82 -2.06
CA PRO A 137 18.56 7.41 -1.89
C PRO A 137 18.32 8.57 -2.87
N GLU A 138 17.08 8.96 -3.03
CA GLU A 138 16.75 10.21 -3.72
C GLU A 138 17.56 11.38 -3.14
N LYS A 139 18.00 12.31 -3.99
CA LYS A 139 18.88 13.42 -3.59
C LYS A 139 18.29 14.32 -2.49
N LYS A 140 16.96 14.39 -2.43
CA LYS A 140 16.25 15.18 -1.45
C LYS A 140 15.01 14.44 -1.00
N ILE A 141 15.11 13.71 0.11
CA ILE A 141 13.97 13.14 0.81
C ILE A 141 13.42 14.24 1.73
N THR A 142 12.24 14.75 1.37
CA THR A 142 11.51 15.72 2.21
C THR A 142 10.32 15.03 2.85
N LEU A 143 9.80 15.62 3.94
CA LEU A 143 8.57 15.14 4.57
C LEU A 143 7.39 15.06 3.58
N ASP A 144 7.29 16.02 2.66
CA ASP A 144 6.27 16.00 1.60
C ASP A 144 6.43 14.83 0.63
N PHE A 145 7.65 14.50 0.26
CA PHE A 145 7.94 13.32 -0.58
C PHE A 145 7.55 12.02 0.15
N GLU A 146 7.98 11.84 1.38
CA GLU A 146 7.63 10.66 2.19
C GLU A 146 6.11 10.53 2.39
N HIS A 147 5.45 11.63 2.73
CA HIS A 147 4.00 11.68 2.89
C HIS A 147 3.27 11.36 1.57
N GLY A 148 3.75 11.88 0.44
CA GLY A 148 3.22 11.58 -0.89
C GLY A 148 3.30 10.09 -1.24
N LEU A 149 4.42 9.43 -0.94
CA LEU A 149 4.57 7.97 -1.11
C LEU A 149 3.60 7.20 -0.22
N SER A 150 3.47 7.60 1.04
CA SER A 150 2.52 7.01 1.99
C SER A 150 1.08 7.14 1.50
N MET A 151 0.68 8.31 1.00
CA MET A 151 -0.65 8.54 0.44
C MET A 151 -0.91 7.69 -0.81
N SER A 152 0.08 7.51 -1.66
CA SER A 152 -0.01 6.63 -2.83
C SER A 152 -0.21 5.17 -2.40
N ALA A 153 0.55 4.70 -1.42
CA ALA A 153 0.39 3.36 -0.87
C ALA A 153 -0.99 3.15 -0.23
N LEU A 154 -1.50 4.13 0.54
CA LEU A 154 -2.85 4.08 1.11
C LEU A 154 -3.94 3.97 0.03
N LYS A 155 -3.82 4.68 -1.10
CA LYS A 155 -4.76 4.57 -2.23
C LYS A 155 -4.80 3.16 -2.81
N PHE A 156 -3.63 2.52 -2.99
CA PHE A 156 -3.56 1.13 -3.45
C PHE A 156 -4.13 0.13 -2.42
N LEU A 157 -3.84 0.34 -1.14
CA LEU A 157 -4.42 -0.48 -0.07
C LEU A 157 -5.95 -0.33 -0.02
N GLN A 158 -6.50 0.88 -0.11
CA GLN A 158 -7.95 1.11 -0.18
C GLN A 158 -8.59 0.40 -1.37
N ALA A 159 -7.95 0.41 -2.54
CA ALA A 159 -8.45 -0.31 -3.71
C ALA A 159 -8.46 -1.84 -3.50
N SER A 160 -7.43 -2.37 -2.85
CA SER A 160 -7.35 -3.80 -2.52
C SER A 160 -8.38 -4.20 -1.46
N LEU A 161 -8.54 -3.39 -0.41
CA LEU A 161 -9.56 -3.60 0.63
C LEU A 161 -10.98 -3.53 0.07
N ARG A 162 -11.22 -2.66 -0.92
CA ARG A 162 -12.51 -2.64 -1.60
C ARG A 162 -12.83 -4.00 -2.22
N THR A 163 -11.90 -4.61 -2.95
CA THR A 163 -12.09 -5.95 -3.52
C THR A 163 -12.33 -6.99 -2.41
N PHE A 164 -11.59 -6.89 -1.31
CA PHE A 164 -11.78 -7.76 -0.15
C PHE A 164 -13.20 -7.65 0.44
N TYR A 165 -13.70 -6.44 0.65
CA TYR A 165 -15.04 -6.22 1.19
C TYR A 165 -16.14 -6.60 0.19
N GLU A 166 -15.93 -6.42 -1.13
CA GLU A 166 -16.82 -6.89 -2.17
C GLU A 166 -16.99 -8.42 -2.08
N VAL A 167 -15.91 -9.16 -1.83
CA VAL A 167 -15.98 -10.63 -1.62
C VAL A 167 -16.80 -11.00 -0.37
N ILE A 168 -16.63 -10.26 0.72
CA ILE A 168 -17.44 -10.48 1.94
C ILE A 168 -18.91 -10.27 1.63
N ILE A 169 -19.28 -9.20 0.94
CA ILE A 169 -20.67 -8.91 0.57
C ILE A 169 -21.24 -10.02 -0.33
N ASP A 170 -20.48 -10.47 -1.32
CA ASP A 170 -20.92 -11.52 -2.25
C ASP A 170 -21.15 -12.87 -1.55
N VAL A 171 -20.28 -13.23 -0.61
CA VAL A 171 -20.45 -14.44 0.21
C VAL A 171 -21.62 -14.28 1.17
N SER A 172 -21.74 -13.13 1.82
CA SER A 172 -22.85 -12.83 2.74
C SER A 172 -24.21 -12.90 2.05
N LYS A 173 -24.29 -12.40 0.81
CA LYS A 173 -25.52 -12.48 -0.01
C LYS A 173 -25.96 -13.93 -0.28
N LYS A 174 -25.01 -14.84 -0.44
CA LYS A 174 -25.30 -16.26 -0.65
C LYS A 174 -25.71 -16.97 0.65
N LEU A 175 -25.05 -16.62 1.74
CA LEU A 175 -25.27 -17.27 3.04
C LEU A 175 -26.48 -16.71 3.81
N PHE A 176 -26.75 -15.42 3.68
CA PHE A 176 -27.78 -14.67 4.42
C PHE A 176 -28.54 -13.75 3.45
N PRO A 177 -29.32 -14.29 2.50
CA PRO A 177 -29.95 -13.52 1.42
C PRO A 177 -30.88 -12.40 1.91
N ASP A 178 -31.56 -12.61 3.06
CA ASP A 178 -32.52 -11.66 3.62
C ASP A 178 -31.85 -10.53 4.41
N ASP A 179 -30.67 -10.80 5.00
CA ASP A 179 -30.01 -9.90 5.94
C ASP A 179 -28.70 -9.27 5.43
N TYR A 180 -28.14 -9.74 4.30
CA TYR A 180 -26.81 -9.34 3.82
C TYR A 180 -26.66 -7.81 3.63
N HIS A 181 -27.76 -7.11 3.37
CA HIS A 181 -27.75 -5.63 3.23
C HIS A 181 -27.46 -4.89 4.54
N ARG A 182 -27.54 -5.58 5.67
CA ARG A 182 -27.31 -5.06 7.01
C ARG A 182 -25.89 -5.29 7.52
N ILE A 183 -25.03 -5.94 6.74
CA ILE A 183 -23.64 -6.16 7.16
C ILE A 183 -22.85 -4.86 7.18
N THR A 184 -21.96 -4.74 8.16
CA THR A 184 -21.05 -3.61 8.34
C THR A 184 -19.62 -4.10 8.51
N PRO A 185 -18.98 -4.64 7.45
CA PRO A 185 -17.66 -5.22 7.58
C PRO A 185 -16.61 -4.16 7.90
N GLN A 186 -15.82 -4.37 8.95
CA GLN A 186 -14.83 -3.41 9.45
C GLN A 186 -13.59 -4.13 9.99
N ILE A 187 -12.99 -5.01 9.19
CA ILE A 187 -11.88 -5.87 9.60
C ILE A 187 -10.55 -5.11 9.64
N PHE A 188 -10.36 -4.17 8.71
CA PHE A 188 -9.10 -3.45 8.53
C PHE A 188 -9.22 -1.96 8.82
N ARG A 189 -8.19 -1.42 9.49
CA ARG A 189 -7.96 0.02 9.60
C ARG A 189 -6.63 0.38 8.97
N LEU A 190 -6.61 1.48 8.20
CA LEU A 190 -5.41 2.01 7.55
C LEU A 190 -4.95 3.27 8.25
N HIS A 191 -3.66 3.33 8.55
CA HIS A 191 -3.01 4.47 9.17
C HIS A 191 -1.72 4.82 8.46
N THR A 192 -1.26 6.05 8.65
CA THR A 192 0.10 6.46 8.34
C THR A 192 0.71 7.16 9.55
N TRP A 193 1.97 6.88 9.82
CA TRP A 193 2.79 7.57 10.81
C TRP A 193 3.59 8.71 10.19
N VAL A 194 3.67 8.74 8.85
CA VAL A 194 4.46 9.71 8.10
C VAL A 194 3.89 11.12 8.26
N GLY A 195 4.67 12.00 8.87
CA GLY A 195 4.27 13.37 9.17
C GLY A 195 3.61 13.56 10.53
N TYR A 196 3.60 12.52 11.39
CA TYR A 196 2.99 12.56 12.73
C TYR A 196 3.95 12.18 13.85
N ASP A 197 5.18 11.83 13.54
CA ASP A 197 6.23 11.42 14.48
C ASP A 197 6.94 12.65 15.09
N VAL A 198 6.20 13.46 15.83
CA VAL A 198 6.66 14.73 16.39
C VAL A 198 7.70 14.53 17.49
N ASP A 199 7.66 13.42 18.20
CA ASP A 199 8.57 13.06 19.29
C ASP A 199 9.83 12.33 18.80
N GLY A 200 9.77 11.70 17.63
CA GLY A 200 10.90 10.96 17.03
C GLY A 200 11.71 11.74 15.99
N ARG A 201 11.17 12.85 15.47
CA ARG A 201 11.77 13.63 14.36
C ARG A 201 11.76 15.13 14.66
N GLY A 202 12.94 15.71 14.81
CA GLY A 202 13.10 17.14 15.07
C GLY A 202 12.76 18.09 13.91
N ASP A 203 12.43 17.54 12.73
CA ASP A 203 12.01 18.28 11.53
C ASP A 203 10.48 18.23 11.31
N ILE A 204 9.70 17.66 12.24
CA ILE A 204 8.24 17.61 12.20
C ILE A 204 7.68 18.44 13.35
N PHE A 205 6.91 19.48 13.03
CA PHE A 205 6.23 20.32 14.00
C PHE A 205 4.71 20.03 13.99
N TRP A 206 4.01 20.55 14.99
CA TRP A 206 2.55 20.34 15.12
C TRP A 206 1.76 20.86 13.91
N ASN A 207 2.21 21.99 13.33
CA ASN A 207 1.59 22.57 12.13
C ASN A 207 1.78 21.70 10.89
N ASP A 208 2.92 20.99 10.77
CA ASP A 208 3.14 20.02 9.69
C ASP A 208 2.16 18.86 9.81
N SER A 209 2.05 18.27 11.00
CA SER A 209 1.11 17.18 11.29
C SER A 209 -0.34 17.61 11.04
N PHE A 210 -0.70 18.82 11.46
CA PHE A 210 -2.05 19.34 11.23
C PHE A 210 -2.33 19.55 9.73
N SER A 211 -1.41 20.17 9.01
CA SER A 211 -1.50 20.39 7.57
C SER A 211 -1.63 19.06 6.80
N LYS A 212 -0.79 18.06 7.13
CA LYS A 212 -0.87 16.72 6.52
C LYS A 212 -2.24 16.07 6.79
N ARG A 213 -2.76 16.20 8.01
CA ARG A 213 -4.08 15.65 8.36
C ARG A 213 -5.22 16.30 7.58
N LEU A 214 -5.18 17.61 7.40
CA LEU A 214 -6.17 18.32 6.56
C LEU A 214 -6.08 17.86 5.10
N LYS A 215 -4.87 17.75 4.55
CA LYS A 215 -4.64 17.26 3.19
C LYS A 215 -5.22 15.85 2.98
N VAL A 216 -4.96 14.91 3.88
CA VAL A 216 -5.53 13.56 3.85
C VAL A 216 -7.06 13.61 3.86
N LYS A 217 -7.64 14.46 4.71
CA LYS A 217 -9.09 14.63 4.82
C LYS A 217 -9.70 15.18 3.53
N VAL A 218 -9.09 16.19 2.94
CA VAL A 218 -9.53 16.77 1.66
C VAL A 218 -9.50 15.72 0.55
N GLU A 219 -8.37 15.03 0.36
CA GLU A 219 -8.25 13.97 -0.64
C GLU A 219 -9.30 12.86 -0.45
N GLN A 220 -9.60 12.47 0.79
CA GLN A 220 -10.63 11.47 1.08
C GLN A 220 -12.04 11.97 0.75
N LEU A 221 -12.35 13.23 1.06
CA LEU A 221 -13.64 13.85 0.73
C LEU A 221 -13.83 13.99 -0.79
N GLU A 222 -12.79 14.32 -1.54
CA GLU A 222 -12.82 14.34 -3.01
C GLU A 222 -13.15 12.96 -3.59
N ILE A 223 -12.53 11.90 -3.07
CA ILE A 223 -12.83 10.52 -3.46
C ILE A 223 -14.31 10.19 -3.18
N TYR A 224 -14.82 10.56 -2.04
CA TYR A 224 -16.22 10.35 -1.69
C TYR A 224 -17.15 11.15 -2.61
N GLN A 225 -16.84 12.40 -2.88
CA GLN A 225 -17.61 13.23 -3.80
C GLN A 225 -17.72 12.61 -5.20
N GLN A 226 -16.59 12.10 -5.73
CA GLN A 226 -16.58 11.43 -7.03
C GLN A 226 -17.42 10.16 -7.03
N LYS A 227 -17.35 9.36 -5.96
CA LYS A 227 -18.14 8.14 -5.82
C LYS A 227 -19.64 8.45 -5.75
N VAL A 228 -20.04 9.44 -4.95
CA VAL A 228 -21.45 9.85 -4.82
C VAL A 228 -21.98 10.38 -6.15
N LYS A 229 -21.22 11.21 -6.86
CA LYS A 229 -21.58 11.66 -8.23
C LYS A 229 -21.83 10.49 -9.18
N LYS A 230 -20.97 9.44 -9.11
CA LYS A 230 -21.14 8.24 -9.93
C LYS A 230 -22.40 7.46 -9.56
N ILE A 231 -22.67 7.30 -8.27
CA ILE A 231 -23.87 6.60 -7.78
C ILE A 231 -25.15 7.34 -8.22
N ILE A 232 -25.20 8.67 -8.08
CA ILE A 232 -26.33 9.49 -8.55
C ILE A 232 -26.57 9.25 -10.04
N LYS A 233 -25.47 9.30 -10.85
CA LYS A 233 -25.59 9.08 -12.31
C LYS A 233 -26.14 7.68 -12.67
N LEU A 234 -25.79 6.65 -11.89
CA LEU A 234 -26.21 5.27 -12.13
C LEU A 234 -27.63 4.96 -11.62
N ASN A 235 -28.17 5.77 -10.70
CA ASN A 235 -29.44 5.51 -10.03
C ASN A 235 -30.50 6.61 -10.28
N LYS A 236 -30.39 7.36 -11.39
CA LYS A 236 -31.31 8.45 -11.72
C LYS A 236 -32.80 8.07 -11.67
N ASP A 237 -33.13 6.80 -11.87
CA ASP A 237 -34.51 6.34 -11.96
C ASP A 237 -34.98 5.56 -10.69
N LYS A 238 -34.24 5.57 -9.59
CA LYS A 238 -34.49 4.68 -8.44
C LYS A 238 -34.92 5.38 -7.14
N GLY A 239 -35.39 6.62 -7.19
CA GLY A 239 -35.97 7.30 -6.02
C GLY A 239 -35.02 7.76 -4.91
N CYS A 240 -33.70 7.46 -4.99
CA CYS A 240 -32.70 7.84 -3.97
C CYS A 240 -31.99 9.18 -4.28
N GLU A 241 -32.52 9.99 -5.20
CA GLU A 241 -31.81 11.21 -5.64
C GLU A 241 -31.71 12.27 -4.56
N ILE A 242 -32.72 12.38 -3.69
CA ILE A 242 -32.75 13.40 -2.62
C ILE A 242 -31.67 13.11 -1.59
N GLU A 243 -31.62 11.90 -1.06
CA GLU A 243 -30.62 11.50 -0.05
C GLU A 243 -29.20 11.58 -0.59
N LEU A 244 -28.97 11.09 -1.80
CA LEU A 244 -27.66 11.17 -2.45
C LEU A 244 -27.24 12.63 -2.73
N SER A 245 -28.17 13.49 -3.09
CA SER A 245 -27.92 14.92 -3.27
C SER A 245 -27.60 15.63 -1.95
N GLN A 246 -28.27 15.26 -0.86
CA GLN A 246 -27.94 15.75 0.48
C GLN A 246 -26.53 15.33 0.90
N ILE A 247 -26.16 14.05 0.73
CA ILE A 247 -24.80 13.57 1.01
C ILE A 247 -23.77 14.33 0.18
N ARG A 248 -24.03 14.53 -1.11
CA ARG A 248 -23.14 15.32 -1.98
C ARG A 248 -22.95 16.75 -1.47
N ASN A 249 -24.02 17.40 -1.03
CA ASN A 249 -23.95 18.77 -0.52
C ASN A 249 -23.16 18.85 0.79
N ILE A 250 -23.33 17.88 1.71
CA ILE A 250 -22.54 17.78 2.94
C ILE A 250 -21.04 17.66 2.61
N ILE A 251 -20.68 16.78 1.69
CA ILE A 251 -19.28 16.58 1.28
C ILE A 251 -18.74 17.86 0.62
N THR A 252 -19.52 18.52 -0.24
CA THR A 252 -19.11 19.75 -0.93
C THR A 252 -18.88 20.90 0.07
N ASN A 253 -19.75 21.05 1.07
CA ASN A 253 -19.58 22.04 2.13
C ASN A 253 -18.34 21.74 2.97
N ALA A 254 -18.12 20.47 3.35
CA ALA A 254 -16.92 20.06 4.09
C ALA A 254 -15.63 20.32 3.31
N LEU A 255 -15.63 20.19 1.97
CA LEU A 255 -14.49 20.55 1.12
C LEU A 255 -14.21 22.05 1.16
N LYS A 256 -15.27 22.90 1.07
CA LYS A 256 -15.11 24.37 1.12
C LYS A 256 -14.56 24.89 2.45
N THR A 257 -14.83 24.20 3.55
CA THR A 257 -14.35 24.60 4.89
C THR A 257 -12.96 24.09 5.22
N ASN A 258 -12.41 23.16 4.45
CA ASN A 258 -11.10 22.55 4.69
C ASN A 258 -10.07 22.85 3.56
N SER A 259 -10.45 23.59 2.53
CA SER A 259 -9.56 24.14 1.50
C SER A 259 -9.18 25.58 1.81
#